data_a90e50f23ae2a91a4c7322ad52b82cdd
#
_entry.id   a90e50f23ae2a91a4c7322ad52b82cdd
#
_cell.length_a   1.000
_cell.length_b   1.000
_cell.length_c   1.000
_cell.angle_alpha   90.00
_cell.angle_beta   90.00
_cell.angle_gamma   90.00
#
_symmetry.space_group_name_H-M   'P 1'
#
loop_
_entity.id
_entity.type
_entity.pdbx_description
1 polymer ?
#
loop_
_entity_poly.entity_id
_entity_poly.type
_entity_poly.pdbx_seq_one_letter_code
_entity_poly.pdbx_strand_id
1 'polypeptide(L)'
;MAKQVAHEIKNPLTPMKLSIQYLLHAYQSNPDEAEPLLKRVTKTLIEQIDSLAQIATEFSNFAKMPKAENSEFSINDLVASVHHLFANERPDMDISIQLPDKDFEVFADRNHLTRVLNNLFKNAIQAVPDGRKGIIDISLYQEDHKALIRVQDNGTGIPPEVQKKVFTPNFSTKNSGTGLGLAICKSIVEGFNGDIYFETEEDKGTVFYVELPLMKVNELVA
;
A
#
# COMPACT_ATOMS: atom_id res chain seq x y z
N MET A 1 11.11 -3.79 15.16
CA MET A 1 9.96 -4.41 14.51
C MET A 1 9.00 -5.13 15.46
N ALA A 2 9.37 -6.20 16.23
CA ALA A 2 8.44 -6.88 17.16
C ALA A 2 7.81 -5.95 18.21
N LYS A 3 8.57 -5.02 18.79
CA LYS A 3 8.07 -4.02 19.74
C LYS A 3 7.02 -3.07 19.12
N GLN A 4 7.16 -2.79 17.84
CA GLN A 4 6.24 -1.93 17.09
C GLN A 4 4.91 -2.63 16.79
N VAL A 5 4.98 -3.90 16.34
CA VAL A 5 3.77 -4.73 16.14
C VAL A 5 2.98 -4.88 17.43
N ALA A 6 3.67 -5.06 18.57
CA ALA A 6 3.00 -5.09 19.88
C ALA A 6 2.26 -3.78 20.18
N HIS A 7 2.80 -2.63 19.79
CA HIS A 7 2.11 -1.34 19.92
C HIS A 7 0.88 -1.25 19.01
N GLU A 8 0.96 -1.72 17.77
CA GLU A 8 -0.17 -1.70 16.83
C GLU A 8 -1.29 -2.64 17.23
N ILE A 9 -0.96 -3.81 17.78
CA ILE A 9 -1.96 -4.71 18.37
C ILE A 9 -2.63 -4.04 19.59
N LYS A 10 -1.89 -3.29 20.38
CA LYS A 10 -2.41 -2.61 21.57
C LYS A 10 -3.37 -1.45 21.23
N ASN A 11 -3.14 -0.78 20.10
CA ASN A 11 -3.93 0.37 19.68
C ASN A 11 -5.42 0.05 19.49
N PRO A 12 -5.84 -0.98 18.72
CA PRO A 12 -7.25 -1.36 18.60
C PRO A 12 -7.79 -2.06 19.86
N LEU A 13 -6.97 -2.75 20.64
CA LEU A 13 -7.40 -3.42 21.86
C LEU A 13 -7.86 -2.44 22.96
N THR A 14 -7.23 -1.27 23.04
CA THR A 14 -7.58 -0.26 24.06
C THR A 14 -9.01 0.28 23.86
N PRO A 15 -9.42 0.78 22.68
CA PRO A 15 -10.80 1.22 22.46
C PRO A 15 -11.81 0.07 22.56
N MET A 16 -11.48 -1.16 22.15
CA MET A 16 -12.35 -2.33 22.34
C MET A 16 -12.65 -2.54 23.82
N LYS A 17 -11.60 -2.58 24.67
CA LYS A 17 -11.76 -2.74 26.11
C LYS A 17 -12.61 -1.63 26.72
N LEU A 18 -12.35 -0.37 26.37
CA LEU A 18 -13.11 0.78 26.87
C LEU A 18 -14.58 0.72 26.43
N SER A 19 -14.86 0.33 25.20
CA SER A 19 -16.21 0.20 24.68
C SER A 19 -17.00 -0.88 25.42
N ILE A 20 -16.38 -2.03 25.72
CA ILE A 20 -17.00 -3.10 26.50
C ILE A 20 -17.24 -2.64 27.94
N GLN A 21 -16.28 -1.96 28.57
CA GLN A 21 -16.45 -1.43 29.93
C GLN A 21 -17.58 -0.40 30.00
N TYR A 22 -17.68 0.47 29.00
CA TYR A 22 -18.73 1.46 28.92
C TYR A 22 -20.11 0.82 28.74
N LEU A 23 -20.23 -0.20 27.85
CA LEU A 23 -21.46 -0.95 27.68
C LEU A 23 -21.90 -1.67 28.99
N LEU A 24 -20.96 -2.30 29.68
CA LEU A 24 -21.23 -2.97 30.94
C LEU A 24 -21.73 -1.99 32.02
N HIS A 25 -21.10 -0.82 32.10
CA HIS A 25 -21.53 0.23 33.04
C HIS A 25 -22.93 0.76 32.70
N ALA A 26 -23.22 1.03 31.45
CA ALA A 26 -24.53 1.48 30.99
C ALA A 26 -25.62 0.43 31.29
N TYR A 27 -25.33 -0.86 31.05
CA TYR A 27 -26.24 -1.95 31.35
C TYR A 27 -26.59 -2.05 32.86
N GLN A 28 -25.62 -1.77 33.73
CA GLN A 28 -25.83 -1.78 35.19
C GLN A 28 -26.55 -0.54 35.71
N SER A 29 -26.36 0.63 35.06
CA SER A 29 -26.89 1.92 35.55
C SER A 29 -28.21 2.31 34.92
N ASN A 30 -28.42 2.02 33.63
CA ASN A 30 -29.62 2.36 32.86
C ASN A 30 -29.82 1.34 31.71
N PRO A 31 -30.53 0.23 31.96
CA PRO A 31 -30.74 -0.83 30.96
C PRO A 31 -31.41 -0.35 29.68
N ASP A 32 -32.24 0.67 29.73
CA ASP A 32 -32.99 1.18 28.56
C ASP A 32 -32.05 1.88 27.55
N GLU A 33 -30.94 2.42 28.01
CA GLU A 33 -29.90 2.99 27.14
C GLU A 33 -28.90 1.94 26.62
N ALA A 34 -28.91 0.75 27.19
CA ALA A 34 -27.92 -0.28 26.85
C ALA A 34 -28.16 -0.86 25.44
N GLU A 35 -29.42 -0.98 24.97
CA GLU A 35 -29.70 -1.58 23.65
C GLU A 35 -29.18 -0.75 22.47
N PRO A 36 -29.43 0.57 22.34
CA PRO A 36 -28.82 1.37 21.27
C PRO A 36 -27.32 1.45 21.37
N LEU A 37 -26.79 1.44 22.61
CA LEU A 37 -25.34 1.41 22.84
C LEU A 37 -24.71 0.09 22.38
N LEU A 38 -25.38 -1.04 22.58
CA LEU A 38 -24.92 -2.36 22.15
C LEU A 38 -24.66 -2.39 20.65
N LYS A 39 -25.56 -1.88 19.81
CA LYS A 39 -25.37 -1.83 18.35
C LYS A 39 -24.14 -1.03 17.97
N ARG A 40 -23.92 0.13 18.60
CA ARG A 40 -22.77 1.00 18.33
C ARG A 40 -21.47 0.35 18.76
N VAL A 41 -21.45 -0.22 19.97
CA VAL A 41 -20.25 -0.91 20.51
C VAL A 41 -19.91 -2.15 19.67
N THR A 42 -20.91 -2.95 19.29
CA THR A 42 -20.68 -4.13 18.44
C THR A 42 -20.08 -3.75 17.10
N LYS A 43 -20.58 -2.68 16.45
CA LYS A 43 -19.99 -2.18 15.21
C LYS A 43 -18.54 -1.79 15.40
N THR A 44 -18.23 -1.01 16.44
CA THR A 44 -16.85 -0.61 16.74
C THR A 44 -15.96 -1.82 17.02
N LEU A 45 -16.46 -2.82 17.74
CA LEU A 45 -15.68 -4.04 18.01
C LEU A 45 -15.33 -4.81 16.73
N ILE A 46 -16.30 -4.97 15.83
CA ILE A 46 -16.10 -5.64 14.54
C ILE A 46 -15.01 -4.89 13.73
N GLU A 47 -15.14 -3.56 13.60
CA GLU A 47 -14.16 -2.73 12.90
C GLU A 47 -12.73 -2.88 13.49
N GLN A 48 -12.61 -2.94 14.81
CA GLN A 48 -11.32 -3.13 15.47
C GLN A 48 -10.77 -4.55 15.32
N ILE A 49 -11.64 -5.58 15.30
CA ILE A 49 -11.24 -6.98 15.03
C ILE A 49 -10.73 -7.12 13.60
N ASP A 50 -11.42 -6.53 12.62
CA ASP A 50 -11.00 -6.54 11.21
C ASP A 50 -9.63 -5.85 11.03
N SER A 51 -9.42 -4.72 11.72
CA SER A 51 -8.12 -4.05 11.76
C SER A 51 -7.02 -4.93 12.35
N LEU A 52 -7.28 -5.64 13.46
CA LEU A 52 -6.33 -6.59 14.05
C LEU A 52 -6.01 -7.76 13.11
N ALA A 53 -7.02 -8.31 12.44
CA ALA A 53 -6.84 -9.39 11.47
C ALA A 53 -5.96 -8.94 10.30
N GLN A 54 -6.14 -7.71 9.83
CA GLN A 54 -5.33 -7.11 8.78
C GLN A 54 -3.87 -6.92 9.24
N ILE A 55 -3.63 -6.34 10.42
CA ILE A 55 -2.28 -6.19 11.01
C ILE A 55 -1.59 -7.54 11.12
N ALA A 56 -2.29 -8.55 11.65
CA ALA A 56 -1.73 -9.91 11.79
C ALA A 56 -1.37 -10.54 10.45
N THR A 57 -2.22 -10.36 9.44
CA THR A 57 -2.00 -10.87 8.07
C THR A 57 -0.79 -10.17 7.42
N GLU A 58 -0.71 -8.86 7.49
CA GLU A 58 0.41 -8.11 6.91
C GLU A 58 1.73 -8.41 7.62
N PHE A 59 1.71 -8.53 8.95
CA PHE A 59 2.88 -8.96 9.71
C PHE A 59 3.30 -10.39 9.39
N SER A 60 2.36 -11.32 9.30
CA SER A 60 2.63 -12.70 8.89
C SER A 60 3.25 -12.75 7.50
N ASN A 61 2.70 -11.99 6.56
CA ASN A 61 3.20 -11.88 5.19
C ASN A 61 4.59 -11.22 5.12
N PHE A 62 4.89 -10.31 6.04
CA PHE A 62 6.22 -9.72 6.18
C PHE A 62 7.21 -10.71 6.82
N ALA A 63 6.83 -11.33 7.94
CA ALA A 63 7.69 -12.26 8.68
C ALA A 63 7.98 -13.56 7.90
N LYS A 64 7.06 -13.96 7.03
CA LYS A 64 7.17 -15.13 6.15
C LYS A 64 7.66 -14.77 4.75
N MET A 65 8.14 -13.53 4.53
CA MET A 65 8.63 -13.15 3.21
C MET A 65 9.72 -14.15 2.80
N PRO A 66 9.50 -14.97 1.75
CA PRO A 66 10.51 -15.90 1.28
C PRO A 66 11.78 -15.13 0.95
N LYS A 67 12.92 -15.81 1.03
CA LYS A 67 14.13 -15.23 0.44
C LYS A 67 13.83 -14.91 -1.02
N ALA A 68 14.28 -13.74 -1.47
CA ALA A 68 14.06 -13.34 -2.85
C ALA A 68 14.65 -14.38 -3.81
N GLU A 69 13.83 -14.87 -4.73
CA GLU A 69 14.24 -15.75 -5.83
C GLU A 69 14.42 -14.89 -7.07
N ASN A 70 15.59 -14.27 -7.18
CA ASN A 70 15.88 -13.36 -8.26
C ASN A 70 16.02 -14.08 -9.58
N SER A 71 15.39 -13.56 -10.61
CA SER A 71 15.47 -14.01 -12.00
C SER A 71 15.45 -12.81 -12.95
N GLU A 72 15.87 -13.04 -14.17
CA GLU A 72 15.72 -12.08 -15.25
C GLU A 72 14.29 -12.14 -15.79
N PHE A 73 13.65 -10.98 -15.95
CA PHE A 73 12.31 -10.90 -16.55
C PHE A 73 12.01 -9.50 -17.06
N SER A 74 11.03 -9.43 -18.02
CA SER A 74 10.51 -8.17 -18.53
C SER A 74 9.68 -7.45 -17.47
N ILE A 75 10.09 -6.23 -17.11
CA ILE A 75 9.31 -5.37 -16.21
C ILE A 75 8.05 -4.82 -16.91
N ASN A 76 8.06 -4.71 -18.25
CA ASN A 76 6.90 -4.32 -19.04
C ASN A 76 5.75 -5.30 -18.80
N ASP A 77 6.03 -6.61 -18.87
CA ASP A 77 5.03 -7.66 -18.64
C ASP A 77 4.46 -7.62 -17.22
N LEU A 78 5.31 -7.32 -16.23
CA LEU A 78 4.85 -7.20 -14.85
C LEU A 78 3.90 -6.01 -14.69
N VAL A 79 4.29 -4.84 -15.19
CA VAL A 79 3.48 -3.61 -15.12
C VAL A 79 2.16 -3.80 -15.86
N ALA A 80 2.18 -4.40 -17.08
CA ALA A 80 0.99 -4.70 -17.83
C ALA A 80 0.04 -5.66 -17.10
N SER A 81 0.58 -6.71 -16.46
CA SER A 81 -0.21 -7.69 -15.70
C SER A 81 -0.92 -7.05 -14.51
N VAL A 82 -0.22 -6.20 -13.76
CA VAL A 82 -0.80 -5.49 -12.62
C VAL A 82 -1.84 -4.47 -13.07
N HIS A 83 -1.56 -3.69 -14.12
CA HIS A 83 -2.54 -2.78 -14.71
C HIS A 83 -3.84 -3.52 -15.09
N HIS A 84 -3.72 -4.64 -15.82
CA HIS A 84 -4.88 -5.42 -16.26
C HIS A 84 -5.74 -5.92 -15.08
N LEU A 85 -5.11 -6.33 -13.98
CA LEU A 85 -5.81 -6.74 -12.77
C LEU A 85 -6.68 -5.62 -12.23
N PHE A 86 -6.11 -4.44 -11.99
CA PHE A 86 -6.84 -3.32 -11.37
C PHE A 86 -7.85 -2.65 -12.30
N ALA A 87 -7.57 -2.56 -13.60
CA ALA A 87 -8.51 -2.03 -14.57
C ALA A 87 -9.81 -2.86 -14.65
N ASN A 88 -9.71 -4.20 -14.47
CA ASN A 88 -10.87 -5.08 -14.42
C ASN A 88 -11.62 -5.06 -13.08
N GLU A 89 -10.90 -4.89 -11.96
CA GLU A 89 -11.51 -4.86 -10.62
C GLU A 89 -12.22 -3.52 -10.32
N ARG A 90 -11.80 -2.43 -10.97
CA ARG A 90 -12.31 -1.07 -10.73
C ARG A 90 -12.76 -0.37 -12.02
N PRO A 91 -13.81 -0.89 -12.67
CA PRO A 91 -14.36 -0.28 -13.90
C PRO A 91 -14.98 1.12 -13.68
N ASP A 92 -15.15 1.51 -12.42
CA ASP A 92 -15.61 2.84 -12.01
C ASP A 92 -14.49 3.90 -12.03
N MET A 93 -13.24 3.47 -12.18
CA MET A 93 -12.06 4.35 -12.28
C MET A 93 -11.49 4.36 -13.70
N ASP A 94 -10.80 5.44 -14.02
CA ASP A 94 -10.04 5.58 -15.27
C ASP A 94 -8.59 5.18 -14.97
N ILE A 95 -8.20 3.96 -15.39
CA ILE A 95 -6.86 3.43 -15.12
C ILE A 95 -6.15 3.24 -16.45
N SER A 96 -5.17 4.10 -16.73
CA SER A 96 -4.40 4.09 -17.96
C SER A 96 -3.00 3.51 -17.79
N ILE A 97 -2.43 3.02 -18.90
CA ILE A 97 -1.06 2.50 -18.93
C ILE A 97 -0.29 3.06 -20.12
N GLN A 98 0.96 3.41 -19.90
CA GLN A 98 1.90 3.80 -20.94
C GLN A 98 3.20 3.02 -20.79
N LEU A 99 3.48 2.16 -21.75
CA LEU A 99 4.69 1.33 -21.80
C LEU A 99 5.56 1.74 -22.99
N PRO A 100 6.89 1.61 -22.89
CA PRO A 100 7.79 1.78 -24.02
C PRO A 100 7.66 0.61 -25.01
N ASP A 101 8.00 0.85 -26.27
CA ASP A 101 8.04 -0.20 -27.31
C ASP A 101 9.13 -1.25 -27.04
N LYS A 102 10.19 -0.86 -26.33
CA LYS A 102 11.30 -1.74 -25.96
C LYS A 102 11.03 -2.39 -24.61
N ASP A 103 11.26 -3.70 -24.53
CA ASP A 103 11.24 -4.41 -23.26
C ASP A 103 12.45 -4.04 -22.38
N PHE A 104 12.17 -3.86 -21.11
CA PHE A 104 13.18 -3.58 -20.09
C PHE A 104 13.37 -4.81 -19.21
N GLU A 105 14.57 -5.39 -19.25
CA GLU A 105 14.94 -6.54 -18.44
C GLU A 105 15.53 -6.09 -17.10
N VAL A 106 15.05 -6.69 -16.02
CA VAL A 106 15.54 -6.47 -14.66
C VAL A 106 15.90 -7.79 -14.00
N PHE A 107 16.82 -7.76 -13.04
CA PHE A 107 17.19 -8.91 -12.22
C PHE A 107 16.64 -8.73 -10.81
N ALA A 108 15.50 -9.33 -10.52
CA ALA A 108 14.79 -9.17 -9.26
C ALA A 108 13.86 -10.37 -9.00
N ASP A 109 13.20 -10.38 -7.85
CA ASP A 109 12.09 -11.31 -7.59
C ASP A 109 10.77 -10.70 -8.10
N ARG A 110 10.17 -11.37 -9.11
CA ARG A 110 8.92 -10.95 -9.74
C ARG A 110 7.77 -10.82 -8.73
N ASN A 111 7.66 -11.75 -7.77
CA ASN A 111 6.59 -11.75 -6.77
C ASN A 111 6.75 -10.57 -5.79
N HIS A 112 7.97 -10.27 -5.40
CA HIS A 112 8.26 -9.12 -4.55
C HIS A 112 7.93 -7.80 -5.25
N LEU A 113 8.29 -7.64 -6.53
CA LEU A 113 7.92 -6.44 -7.30
C LEU A 113 6.43 -6.37 -7.60
N THR A 114 5.75 -7.50 -7.86
CA THR A 114 4.28 -7.55 -7.94
C THR A 114 3.64 -7.01 -6.68
N ARG A 115 4.17 -7.37 -5.50
CA ARG A 115 3.68 -6.87 -4.22
C ARG A 115 3.89 -5.36 -4.07
N VAL A 116 5.03 -4.82 -4.53
CA VAL A 116 5.28 -3.37 -4.54
C VAL A 116 4.22 -2.66 -5.37
N LEU A 117 4.02 -3.08 -6.62
CA LEU A 117 3.06 -2.45 -7.52
C LEU A 117 1.63 -2.56 -6.99
N ASN A 118 1.21 -3.74 -6.52
CA ASN A 118 -0.12 -3.91 -5.91
C ASN A 118 -0.34 -2.98 -4.72
N ASN A 119 0.68 -2.72 -3.92
CA ASN A 119 0.59 -1.80 -2.79
C ASN A 119 0.43 -0.35 -3.26
N LEU A 120 1.20 0.08 -4.26
CA LEU A 120 1.11 1.42 -4.83
C LEU A 120 -0.26 1.65 -5.47
N PHE A 121 -0.77 0.69 -6.27
CA PHE A 121 -2.11 0.77 -6.85
C PHE A 121 -3.21 0.86 -5.80
N LYS A 122 -3.17 0.00 -4.78
CA LYS A 122 -4.13 0.06 -3.66
C LYS A 122 -4.09 1.41 -2.95
N ASN A 123 -2.90 1.97 -2.76
CA ASN A 123 -2.75 3.30 -2.15
C ASN A 123 -3.35 4.39 -3.04
N ALA A 124 -3.10 4.34 -4.36
CA ALA A 124 -3.65 5.27 -5.34
C ALA A 124 -5.19 5.23 -5.36
N ILE A 125 -5.78 4.02 -5.44
CA ILE A 125 -7.23 3.83 -5.41
C ILE A 125 -7.85 4.40 -4.12
N GLN A 126 -7.23 4.12 -2.99
CA GLN A 126 -7.71 4.56 -1.68
C GLN A 126 -7.49 6.05 -1.40
N ALA A 127 -6.62 6.72 -2.15
CA ALA A 127 -6.37 8.15 -2.03
C ALA A 127 -7.47 9.00 -2.70
N VAL A 128 -8.24 8.40 -3.61
CA VAL A 128 -9.34 9.08 -4.28
C VAL A 128 -10.53 9.19 -3.34
N PRO A 129 -11.00 10.41 -3.00
CA PRO A 129 -12.12 10.60 -2.10
C PRO A 129 -13.45 10.22 -2.77
N ASP A 130 -14.43 9.87 -1.95
CA ASP A 130 -15.79 9.58 -2.41
C ASP A 130 -16.34 10.77 -3.22
N GLY A 131 -17.00 10.46 -4.34
CA GLY A 131 -17.58 11.46 -5.24
C GLY A 131 -16.62 12.05 -6.27
N ARG A 132 -15.32 11.78 -6.20
CA ARG A 132 -14.34 12.12 -7.26
C ARG A 132 -14.17 10.92 -8.18
N LYS A 133 -14.24 11.14 -9.51
CA LYS A 133 -13.85 10.11 -10.48
C LYS A 133 -12.36 9.81 -10.31
N GLY A 134 -12.01 8.57 -9.98
CA GLY A 134 -10.63 8.14 -9.85
C GLY A 134 -9.93 8.10 -11.21
N ILE A 135 -8.75 8.71 -11.28
CA ILE A 135 -7.84 8.66 -12.43
C ILE A 135 -6.50 8.18 -11.92
N ILE A 136 -6.04 7.06 -12.47
CA ILE A 136 -4.75 6.46 -12.11
C ILE A 136 -3.98 6.20 -13.39
N ASP A 137 -2.80 6.79 -13.49
CA ASP A 137 -1.91 6.62 -14.64
C ASP A 137 -0.66 5.86 -14.23
N ILE A 138 -0.37 4.76 -14.91
CA ILE A 138 0.89 4.05 -14.75
C ILE A 138 1.73 4.24 -16.02
N SER A 139 3.00 4.56 -15.84
CA SER A 139 3.95 4.64 -16.94
C SER A 139 5.28 3.99 -16.58
N LEU A 140 5.91 3.41 -17.60
CA LEU A 140 7.25 2.83 -17.51
C LEU A 140 8.12 3.49 -18.57
N TYR A 141 9.27 3.98 -18.17
CA TYR A 141 10.26 4.55 -19.09
C TYR A 141 11.68 4.31 -18.60
N GLN A 142 12.63 4.54 -19.45
CA GLN A 142 14.04 4.43 -19.12
C GLN A 142 14.58 5.82 -18.77
N GLU A 143 15.28 5.90 -17.65
CA GLU A 143 16.09 7.06 -17.28
C GLU A 143 17.51 6.56 -16.98
N ASP A 144 18.47 7.01 -17.77
CA ASP A 144 19.85 6.49 -17.78
C ASP A 144 19.92 4.95 -17.94
N HIS A 145 20.37 4.26 -16.89
CA HIS A 145 20.46 2.79 -16.83
C HIS A 145 19.42 2.17 -15.90
N LYS A 146 18.32 2.85 -15.67
CA LYS A 146 17.25 2.41 -14.79
C LYS A 146 15.91 2.34 -15.53
N ALA A 147 15.10 1.35 -15.17
CA ALA A 147 13.66 1.38 -15.43
C ALA A 147 13.00 2.23 -14.36
N LEU A 148 12.20 3.21 -14.76
CA LEU A 148 11.43 4.06 -13.87
C LEU A 148 9.94 3.77 -14.06
N ILE A 149 9.32 3.21 -13.03
CA ILE A 149 7.87 2.99 -12.97
C ILE A 149 7.25 4.16 -12.22
N ARG A 150 6.26 4.79 -12.82
CA ARG A 150 5.53 5.92 -12.26
C ARG A 150 4.07 5.52 -12.07
N VAL A 151 3.54 5.67 -10.86
CA VAL A 151 2.13 5.46 -10.52
C VAL A 151 1.57 6.77 -10.00
N GLN A 152 0.67 7.38 -10.75
CA GLN A 152 0.04 8.66 -10.41
C GLN A 152 -1.43 8.45 -10.07
N ASP A 153 -1.91 9.14 -9.05
CA ASP A 153 -3.33 9.27 -8.71
C ASP A 153 -3.78 10.73 -8.70
N ASN A 154 -5.08 10.95 -8.80
CA ASN A 154 -5.74 12.23 -8.60
C ASN A 154 -6.42 12.33 -7.23
N GLY A 155 -5.85 11.68 -6.22
CA GLY A 155 -6.38 11.63 -4.86
C GLY A 155 -6.21 12.92 -4.07
N THR A 156 -6.28 12.79 -2.75
CA THR A 156 -6.15 13.92 -1.82
C THR A 156 -4.72 14.41 -1.63
N GLY A 157 -3.73 13.69 -2.19
CA GLY A 157 -2.33 13.97 -1.91
C GLY A 157 -1.90 13.61 -0.49
N ILE A 158 -0.67 13.98 -0.14
CA ILE A 158 -0.05 13.70 1.16
C ILE A 158 0.29 15.01 1.86
N PRO A 159 -0.31 15.31 3.01
CA PRO A 159 -0.06 16.54 3.76
C PRO A 159 1.42 16.71 4.13
N PRO A 160 1.98 17.94 4.08
CA PRO A 160 3.41 18.19 4.28
C PRO A 160 3.97 17.67 5.61
N GLU A 161 3.18 17.73 6.68
CA GLU A 161 3.58 17.32 8.03
C GLU A 161 3.84 15.82 8.16
N VAL A 162 3.32 15.02 7.22
CA VAL A 162 3.45 13.56 7.24
C VAL A 162 4.37 13.01 6.16
N GLN A 163 4.75 13.79 5.16
CA GLN A 163 5.56 13.35 4.02
C GLN A 163 6.86 12.66 4.44
N LYS A 164 7.56 13.20 5.44
CA LYS A 164 8.82 12.61 5.96
C LYS A 164 8.65 11.23 6.59
N LYS A 165 7.40 10.85 6.91
CA LYS A 165 7.09 9.58 7.60
C LYS A 165 6.47 8.53 6.70
N VAL A 166 6.20 8.85 5.43
CA VAL A 166 5.45 7.98 4.49
C VAL A 166 6.06 6.57 4.37
N PHE A 167 7.38 6.47 4.33
CA PHE A 167 8.10 5.19 4.28
C PHE A 167 8.53 4.67 5.66
N THR A 168 8.14 5.34 6.74
CA THR A 168 8.42 4.85 8.09
C THR A 168 7.46 3.71 8.42
N PRO A 169 7.93 2.56 8.92
CA PRO A 169 7.04 1.50 9.35
C PRO A 169 6.00 1.99 10.36
N ASN A 170 4.77 1.51 10.22
CA ASN A 170 3.64 1.81 11.11
C ASN A 170 3.14 3.26 11.05
N PHE A 171 3.44 3.95 9.97
CA PHE A 171 2.88 5.26 9.72
C PHE A 171 1.70 5.12 8.73
N SER A 172 0.50 5.47 9.17
CA SER A 172 -0.71 5.53 8.35
C SER A 172 -1.54 6.76 8.73
N THR A 173 -2.04 7.44 7.74
CA THR A 173 -3.07 8.49 7.89
C THR A 173 -4.49 7.92 7.79
N LYS A 174 -4.62 6.62 7.46
CA LYS A 174 -5.87 5.93 7.23
C LYS A 174 -6.29 5.16 8.50
N ASN A 175 -7.57 5.22 8.85
CA ASN A 175 -8.12 4.55 10.04
C ASN A 175 -7.97 3.01 10.00
N SER A 176 -7.90 2.41 8.82
CA SER A 176 -7.74 0.97 8.60
C SER A 176 -6.38 0.56 8.02
N GLY A 177 -5.44 1.49 7.88
CA GLY A 177 -4.13 1.21 7.29
C GLY A 177 -3.11 0.80 8.35
N THR A 178 -2.41 -0.31 8.15
CA THR A 178 -1.37 -0.81 9.06
C THR A 178 -0.07 -0.01 9.02
N GLY A 179 0.07 0.88 8.03
CA GLY A 179 1.30 1.68 7.86
C GLY A 179 2.55 0.86 7.50
N LEU A 180 2.41 -0.43 7.20
CA LEU A 180 3.53 -1.30 6.83
C LEU A 180 3.77 -1.33 5.30
N GLY A 181 2.75 -1.08 4.50
CA GLY A 181 2.80 -1.28 3.05
C GLY A 181 3.94 -0.55 2.37
N LEU A 182 4.04 0.76 2.51
CA LEU A 182 5.08 1.57 1.86
C LEU A 182 6.48 1.33 2.43
N ALA A 183 6.60 1.03 3.73
CA ALA A 183 7.87 0.64 4.32
C ALA A 183 8.39 -0.69 3.77
N ILE A 184 7.49 -1.66 3.52
CA ILE A 184 7.81 -2.92 2.86
C ILE A 184 8.22 -2.67 1.40
N CYS A 185 7.48 -1.81 0.67
CA CYS A 185 7.85 -1.45 -0.70
C CYS A 185 9.28 -0.90 -0.75
N LYS A 186 9.62 0.01 0.16
CA LYS A 186 10.97 0.57 0.24
C LYS A 186 12.03 -0.49 0.50
N SER A 187 11.81 -1.37 1.48
CA SER A 187 12.75 -2.47 1.78
C SER A 187 12.94 -3.44 0.61
N ILE A 188 11.87 -3.74 -0.15
CA ILE A 188 11.94 -4.62 -1.33
C ILE A 188 12.76 -3.95 -2.44
N VAL A 189 12.42 -2.70 -2.78
CA VAL A 189 13.05 -1.97 -3.88
C VAL A 189 14.54 -1.73 -3.59
N GLU A 190 14.88 -1.29 -2.37
CA GLU A 190 16.27 -1.13 -1.92
C GLU A 190 17.04 -2.47 -1.96
N GLY A 191 16.38 -3.59 -1.67
CA GLY A 191 16.96 -4.94 -1.78
C GLY A 191 17.36 -5.33 -3.21
N PHE A 192 16.81 -4.69 -4.23
CA PHE A 192 17.17 -4.85 -5.63
C PHE A 192 18.07 -3.70 -6.17
N ASN A 193 18.70 -2.93 -5.28
CA ASN A 193 19.53 -1.76 -5.60
C ASN A 193 18.74 -0.67 -6.36
N GLY A 194 17.43 -0.63 -6.16
CA GLY A 194 16.52 0.40 -6.65
C GLY A 194 16.26 1.49 -5.63
N ASP A 195 15.41 2.44 -5.98
CA ASP A 195 14.91 3.48 -5.09
C ASP A 195 13.40 3.67 -5.27
N ILE A 196 12.73 4.15 -4.22
CA ILE A 196 11.31 4.50 -4.24
C ILE A 196 11.11 5.85 -3.55
N TYR A 197 10.47 6.76 -4.26
CA TYR A 197 10.17 8.10 -3.78
C TYR A 197 8.81 8.58 -4.32
N PHE A 198 8.40 9.78 -3.95
CA PHE A 198 7.14 10.34 -4.40
C PHE A 198 7.21 11.86 -4.53
N GLU A 199 6.31 12.38 -5.36
CA GLU A 199 5.94 13.79 -5.46
C GLU A 199 4.45 13.89 -5.16
N THR A 200 4.03 14.93 -4.45
CA THR A 200 2.64 15.08 -4.06
C THR A 200 2.26 16.54 -3.89
N GLU A 201 1.02 16.82 -4.22
CA GLU A 201 0.40 18.11 -3.95
C GLU A 201 -0.98 17.86 -3.33
N GLU A 202 -1.27 18.55 -2.23
CA GLU A 202 -2.53 18.39 -1.50
C GLU A 202 -3.71 18.72 -2.41
N ASP A 203 -4.74 17.87 -2.38
CA ASP A 203 -5.94 17.88 -3.23
C ASP A 203 -5.72 17.68 -4.74
N LYS A 204 -4.48 17.48 -5.20
CA LYS A 204 -4.18 17.18 -6.61
C LYS A 204 -3.74 15.74 -6.85
N GLY A 205 -3.24 15.06 -5.80
CA GLY A 205 -2.84 13.66 -5.86
C GLY A 205 -1.38 13.42 -5.57
N THR A 206 -0.94 12.20 -5.84
CA THR A 206 0.43 11.73 -5.58
C THR A 206 0.97 10.99 -6.80
N VAL A 207 2.26 11.12 -7.02
CA VAL A 207 3.02 10.33 -7.97
C VAL A 207 4.06 9.55 -7.18
N PHE A 208 3.98 8.22 -7.22
CA PHE A 208 5.04 7.35 -6.72
C PHE A 208 5.94 6.92 -7.86
N TYR A 209 7.24 6.90 -7.60
CA TYR A 209 8.29 6.47 -8.51
C TYR A 209 9.01 5.26 -7.92
N VAL A 210 9.26 4.24 -8.76
CA VAL A 210 10.08 3.08 -8.44
C VAL A 210 11.17 2.97 -9.48
N GLU A 211 12.41 3.11 -9.08
CA GLU A 211 13.59 2.95 -9.91
C GLU A 211 14.19 1.56 -9.71
N LEU A 212 14.50 0.87 -10.80
CA LEU A 212 15.18 -0.41 -10.78
C LEU A 212 16.33 -0.41 -11.78
N PRO A 213 17.51 -0.95 -11.43
CA PRO A 213 18.62 -1.06 -12.37
C PRO A 213 18.20 -1.97 -13.53
N LEU A 214 18.41 -1.47 -14.77
CA LEU A 214 18.27 -2.28 -15.98
C LEU A 214 19.45 -3.25 -16.08
N MET A 215 19.17 -4.44 -16.55
CA MET A 215 20.22 -5.33 -16.97
C MET A 215 20.99 -4.71 -18.14
N LYS A 216 22.30 -4.77 -18.08
CA LYS A 216 23.11 -4.38 -19.24
C LYS A 216 22.81 -5.38 -20.36
N VAL A 217 22.24 -4.89 -21.44
CA VAL A 217 22.23 -5.66 -22.67
C VAL A 217 23.72 -5.87 -23.02
N ASN A 218 24.23 -7.09 -22.84
CA ASN A 218 25.50 -7.46 -23.43
C ASN A 218 25.28 -7.32 -24.96
N GLU A 219 25.75 -6.23 -25.55
CA GLU A 219 26.00 -6.20 -26.98
C GLU A 219 26.95 -7.36 -27.26
N LEU A 220 26.39 -8.49 -27.65
CA LEU A 220 27.17 -9.55 -28.27
C LEU A 220 27.80 -8.92 -29.50
N VAL A 221 29.09 -8.60 -29.32
CA VAL A 221 29.96 -8.17 -30.42
C VAL A 221 29.86 -9.24 -31.51
N ALA A 222 29.23 -8.84 -32.60
CA ALA A 222 29.21 -9.61 -33.84
C ALA A 222 30.59 -9.62 -34.50
#